data_443426000ac169b1c5d5bd151991224a
#
_entry.id   443426000ac169b1c5d5bd151991224a
#
_cell.length_a   1.000
_cell.length_b   1.000
_cell.length_c   1.000
_cell.angle_alpha   90.00
_cell.angle_beta   90.00
_cell.angle_gamma   90.00
#
_symmetry.space_group_name_H-M   'P 1'
#
loop_
_entity.id
_entity.type
_entity.pdbx_description
1 polymer ?
#
loop_
_entity_poly.entity_id
_entity_poly.type
_entity_poly.pdbx_seq_one_letter_code
_entity_poly.pdbx_strand_id
1 'polypeptide(L)'
;MFDKRSKTALVLAGGGITGAVYEIGALRAINDMLVDYTVNDFDIYVGTSAGALVTSLIANGLSPREILQVIDARHPEIHGIRVRDIFQINPLDMVRRTTRLPGALIDIARNVLVSRGDIALSDIAWELARMLPNGLYSGEGLERYVRSVLTETGRSNRFDWLEKELYIVATELETGKRAVFGQGGRRIVPISQAVAASSAVPILYRPVRIFDRDYLDGGLHGSASLDLAIEAGAKLVVCINPMVPLDTTDLGESHYIGQRGIQAVLNQTVRTLLHAGVRYHIKNLRIKYPDVDIILIQPEWDDYHMFGFNPMYYGSRLAVAEHGFESVGMGLLNNYDYFYHALLRHNIQLTQDLVSIGLAELRESEDALEKIQQIMDAEAHAVPSAAIDPYAGLHVSDTTLGASF
;
A
#
# COMPACT_ATOMS: atom_id res chain seq x y z
N MET A 1 -34.66 -19.15 16.88
CA MET A 1 -34.16 -19.32 15.50
C MET A 1 -33.05 -18.30 15.39
N PHE A 2 -31.80 -18.69 15.53
CA PHE A 2 -30.68 -17.74 15.38
C PHE A 2 -30.69 -17.29 13.94
N ASP A 3 -30.89 -15.98 13.75
CA ASP A 3 -30.91 -15.37 12.42
C ASP A 3 -29.52 -15.65 11.79
N LYS A 4 -29.54 -16.17 10.57
CA LYS A 4 -28.29 -16.55 9.88
C LYS A 4 -27.48 -15.28 9.68
N ARG A 5 -26.23 -15.23 10.21
CA ARG A 5 -25.31 -14.10 10.01
C ARG A 5 -25.29 -13.68 8.54
N SER A 6 -25.39 -12.40 8.29
CA SER A 6 -25.31 -11.86 6.95
C SER A 6 -23.90 -12.05 6.38
N LYS A 7 -23.79 -12.15 5.07
CA LYS A 7 -22.51 -12.29 4.36
C LYS A 7 -21.66 -11.03 4.53
N THR A 8 -20.42 -11.18 4.89
CA THR A 8 -19.50 -10.09 5.23
C THR A 8 -18.31 -10.03 4.28
N ALA A 9 -17.77 -8.85 4.05
CA ALA A 9 -16.63 -8.66 3.18
C ALA A 9 -15.56 -7.73 3.78
N LEU A 10 -14.30 -8.08 3.55
CA LEU A 10 -13.13 -7.26 3.81
C LEU A 10 -12.53 -6.80 2.50
N VAL A 11 -12.41 -5.49 2.31
CA VAL A 11 -11.85 -4.87 1.10
C VAL A 11 -10.59 -4.08 1.47
N LEU A 12 -9.45 -4.46 0.92
CA LEU A 12 -8.17 -3.80 1.14
C LEU A 12 -7.73 -3.05 -0.12
N ALA A 13 -7.49 -1.76 0.04
CA ALA A 13 -7.14 -0.86 -1.05
C ALA A 13 -5.64 -0.94 -1.40
N GLY A 14 -5.25 -0.32 -2.50
CA GLY A 14 -3.83 -0.16 -2.85
C GLY A 14 -3.17 0.92 -1.99
N GLY A 15 -1.86 0.79 -1.76
CA GLY A 15 -1.11 1.77 -0.96
C GLY A 15 0.41 1.57 -0.96
N GLY A 16 0.95 0.73 -1.85
CA GLY A 16 2.36 0.37 -1.85
C GLY A 16 2.77 -0.42 -0.59
N ILE A 17 4.07 -0.48 -0.30
CA ILE A 17 4.58 -1.24 0.84
C ILE A 17 4.06 -0.68 2.17
N THR A 18 4.11 0.63 2.34
CA THR A 18 3.62 1.27 3.57
C THR A 18 2.11 1.11 3.74
N GLY A 19 1.36 1.11 2.63
CA GLY A 19 -0.07 0.81 2.65
C GLY A 19 -0.37 -0.61 3.13
N ALA A 20 0.35 -1.63 2.61
CA ALA A 20 0.21 -3.00 3.08
C ALA A 20 0.43 -3.13 4.59
N VAL A 21 1.47 -2.48 5.10
CA VAL A 21 1.84 -2.58 6.52
C VAL A 21 0.87 -1.83 7.41
N TYR A 22 0.37 -0.66 6.96
CA TYR A 22 -0.71 0.05 7.64
C TYR A 22 -1.98 -0.81 7.72
N GLU A 23 -2.36 -1.47 6.61
CA GLU A 23 -3.50 -2.39 6.58
C GLU A 23 -3.36 -3.54 7.58
N ILE A 24 -2.15 -4.08 7.77
CA ILE A 24 -1.88 -5.15 8.74
C ILE A 24 -2.04 -4.63 10.17
N GLY A 25 -1.53 -3.43 10.47
CA GLY A 25 -1.75 -2.76 11.77
C GLY A 25 -3.23 -2.51 12.03
N ALA A 26 -3.94 -1.95 11.05
CA ALA A 26 -5.38 -1.73 11.09
C ALA A 26 -6.18 -3.03 11.32
N LEU A 27 -5.84 -4.09 10.59
CA LEU A 27 -6.46 -5.40 10.75
C LEU A 27 -6.21 -6.00 12.12
N ARG A 28 -5.03 -5.78 12.70
CA ARG A 28 -4.75 -6.19 14.09
C ARG A 28 -5.67 -5.44 15.07
N ALA A 29 -5.80 -4.11 14.95
CA ALA A 29 -6.69 -3.33 15.81
C ALA A 29 -8.16 -3.77 15.69
N ILE A 30 -8.63 -4.01 14.46
CA ILE A 30 -9.98 -4.54 14.22
C ILE A 30 -10.12 -5.93 14.87
N ASN A 31 -9.16 -6.82 14.66
CA ASN A 31 -9.19 -8.19 15.17
C ASN A 31 -9.24 -8.24 16.71
N ASP A 32 -8.49 -7.36 17.37
CA ASP A 32 -8.43 -7.25 18.83
C ASP A 32 -9.72 -6.67 19.43
N MET A 33 -10.62 -6.09 18.63
CA MET A 33 -11.95 -5.64 19.04
C MET A 33 -13.07 -6.66 18.80
N LEU A 34 -12.86 -7.65 17.95
CA LEU A 34 -13.89 -8.63 17.58
C LEU A 34 -14.01 -9.72 18.67
N VAL A 35 -15.25 -10.09 19.03
CA VAL A 35 -15.55 -11.17 19.99
C VAL A 35 -16.13 -12.37 19.25
N ASP A 36 -15.56 -13.55 19.48
CA ASP A 36 -15.93 -14.81 18.81
C ASP A 36 -15.96 -14.72 17.27
N TYR A 37 -15.19 -13.78 16.74
CA TYR A 37 -15.07 -13.48 15.32
C TYR A 37 -13.68 -12.87 15.05
N THR A 38 -13.09 -13.18 13.92
CA THR A 38 -11.77 -12.67 13.52
C THR A 38 -11.81 -12.08 12.14
N VAL A 39 -10.76 -11.37 11.76
CA VAL A 39 -10.62 -10.86 10.36
C VAL A 39 -10.50 -11.99 9.34
N ASN A 40 -10.20 -13.23 9.77
CA ASN A 40 -10.17 -14.43 8.92
C ASN A 40 -11.57 -15.06 8.71
N ASP A 41 -12.59 -14.62 9.46
CA ASP A 41 -13.94 -15.15 9.37
C ASP A 41 -14.84 -14.45 8.37
N PHE A 42 -14.38 -13.38 7.76
CA PHE A 42 -15.10 -12.73 6.64
C PHE A 42 -15.34 -13.75 5.51
N ASP A 43 -16.46 -13.61 4.82
CA ASP A 43 -16.87 -14.54 3.75
C ASP A 43 -16.18 -14.19 2.42
N ILE A 44 -15.91 -12.89 2.19
CA ILE A 44 -15.38 -12.35 0.94
C ILE A 44 -14.20 -11.44 1.23
N TYR A 45 -13.15 -11.60 0.45
CA TYR A 45 -11.96 -10.76 0.45
C TYR A 45 -11.75 -10.13 -0.92
N VAL A 46 -11.54 -8.83 -0.96
CA VAL A 46 -11.22 -8.11 -2.19
C VAL A 46 -9.93 -7.32 -1.96
N GLY A 47 -8.91 -7.58 -2.77
CA GLY A 47 -7.62 -6.91 -2.64
C GLY A 47 -7.17 -6.23 -3.92
N THR A 48 -6.56 -5.05 -3.78
CA THR A 48 -5.95 -4.29 -4.87
C THR A 48 -4.51 -3.94 -4.50
N SER A 49 -3.55 -4.14 -5.40
CA SER A 49 -2.13 -3.79 -5.18
C SER A 49 -1.59 -4.39 -3.87
N ALA A 50 -1.10 -3.57 -2.96
CA ALA A 50 -0.68 -3.99 -1.62
C ALA A 50 -1.75 -4.79 -0.88
N GLY A 51 -3.01 -4.34 -0.93
CA GLY A 51 -4.14 -5.05 -0.34
C GLY A 51 -4.38 -6.43 -0.96
N ALA A 52 -3.97 -6.67 -2.22
CA ALA A 52 -4.04 -8.01 -2.82
C ALA A 52 -3.10 -9.01 -2.13
N LEU A 53 -1.91 -8.56 -1.74
CA LEU A 53 -0.98 -9.38 -0.96
C LEU A 53 -1.60 -9.71 0.40
N VAL A 54 -2.04 -8.71 1.14
CA VAL A 54 -2.58 -8.88 2.51
C VAL A 54 -3.83 -9.76 2.49
N THR A 55 -4.81 -9.48 1.61
CA THR A 55 -6.03 -10.30 1.49
C THR A 55 -5.75 -11.74 1.10
N SER A 56 -4.72 -11.98 0.26
CA SER A 56 -4.36 -13.35 -0.13
C SER A 56 -3.83 -14.18 1.05
N LEU A 57 -3.13 -13.55 1.99
CA LEU A 57 -2.62 -14.17 3.21
C LEU A 57 -3.75 -14.40 4.22
N ILE A 58 -4.60 -13.40 4.47
CA ILE A 58 -5.75 -13.49 5.39
C ILE A 58 -6.75 -14.57 4.90
N ALA A 59 -7.08 -14.58 3.61
CA ALA A 59 -7.98 -15.58 3.02
C ALA A 59 -7.42 -17.01 3.08
N ASN A 60 -6.11 -17.15 3.23
CA ASN A 60 -5.40 -18.41 3.46
C ASN A 60 -5.21 -18.74 4.96
N GLY A 61 -5.87 -18.01 5.86
CA GLY A 61 -5.92 -18.31 7.27
C GLY A 61 -4.82 -17.67 8.13
N LEU A 62 -3.89 -16.88 7.54
CA LEU A 62 -2.91 -16.17 8.37
C LEU A 62 -3.59 -15.01 9.11
N SER A 63 -3.41 -14.96 10.41
CA SER A 63 -3.87 -13.85 11.25
C SER A 63 -3.01 -12.60 11.03
N PRO A 64 -3.51 -11.39 11.36
CA PRO A 64 -2.70 -10.17 11.28
C PRO A 64 -1.41 -10.23 12.10
N ARG A 65 -1.44 -10.91 13.24
CA ARG A 65 -0.27 -11.13 14.09
C ARG A 65 0.79 -12.00 13.40
N GLU A 66 0.40 -13.09 12.77
CA GLU A 66 1.30 -13.95 12.00
C GLU A 66 1.89 -13.20 10.80
N ILE A 67 1.08 -12.42 10.08
CA ILE A 67 1.57 -11.59 8.96
C ILE A 67 2.59 -10.56 9.46
N LEU A 68 2.37 -9.94 10.61
CA LEU A 68 3.34 -9.03 11.22
C LEU A 68 4.65 -9.74 11.58
N GLN A 69 4.57 -10.96 12.14
CA GLN A 69 5.75 -11.80 12.42
C GLN A 69 6.51 -12.16 11.13
N VAL A 70 5.80 -12.41 10.03
CA VAL A 70 6.41 -12.64 8.71
C VAL A 70 7.15 -11.40 8.22
N ILE A 71 6.57 -10.22 8.36
CA ILE A 71 7.19 -8.94 7.98
C ILE A 71 8.44 -8.64 8.83
N ASP A 72 8.39 -8.97 10.11
CA ASP A 72 9.49 -8.80 11.06
C ASP A 72 10.53 -9.94 11.00
N ALA A 73 10.32 -10.91 10.12
CA ALA A 73 11.16 -12.11 9.96
C ALA A 73 11.29 -12.96 11.24
N ARG A 74 10.25 -12.95 12.10
CA ARG A 74 10.18 -13.75 13.34
C ARG A 74 9.22 -14.94 13.25
N HIS A 75 8.50 -15.10 12.12
CA HIS A 75 7.59 -16.23 11.96
C HIS A 75 8.38 -17.55 11.88
N PRO A 76 7.99 -18.61 12.63
CA PRO A 76 8.81 -19.83 12.74
C PRO A 76 8.89 -20.62 11.44
N GLU A 77 7.86 -20.59 10.60
CA GLU A 77 7.76 -21.41 9.39
C GLU A 77 7.88 -20.59 8.09
N ILE A 78 7.42 -19.34 8.08
CA ILE A 78 7.37 -18.51 6.89
C ILE A 78 8.57 -17.57 6.87
N HIS A 79 9.34 -17.61 5.81
CA HIS A 79 10.43 -16.67 5.62
C HIS A 79 9.92 -15.25 5.42
N GLY A 80 10.51 -14.28 6.12
CA GLY A 80 10.19 -12.87 5.95
C GLY A 80 10.43 -12.41 4.52
N ILE A 81 9.51 -11.57 4.02
CA ILE A 81 9.70 -10.92 2.72
C ILE A 81 10.97 -10.04 2.77
N ARG A 82 11.76 -10.07 1.72
CA ARG A 82 13.01 -9.31 1.64
C ARG A 82 12.91 -8.24 0.56
N VAL A 83 13.72 -7.20 0.71
CA VAL A 83 13.82 -6.12 -0.30
C VAL A 83 14.04 -6.67 -1.72
N ARG A 84 14.86 -7.72 -1.88
CA ARG A 84 15.12 -8.39 -3.16
C ARG A 84 13.90 -9.12 -3.75
N ASP A 85 12.95 -9.51 -2.91
CA ASP A 85 11.73 -10.20 -3.36
C ASP A 85 10.75 -9.17 -3.96
N ILE A 86 10.82 -7.93 -3.48
CA ILE A 86 10.01 -6.81 -3.96
C ILE A 86 10.73 -6.10 -5.13
N PHE A 87 11.99 -5.71 -4.97
CA PHE A 87 12.74 -4.89 -5.91
C PHE A 87 13.76 -5.70 -6.74
N GLN A 88 13.27 -6.67 -7.49
CA GLN A 88 14.13 -7.45 -8.36
C GLN A 88 14.37 -6.69 -9.68
N ILE A 89 15.60 -6.24 -9.91
CA ILE A 89 16.01 -5.62 -11.18
C ILE A 89 16.05 -6.70 -12.28
N ASN A 90 15.59 -6.36 -13.49
CA ASN A 90 15.75 -7.22 -14.67
C ASN A 90 16.90 -6.71 -15.56
N PRO A 91 18.13 -7.24 -15.42
CA PRO A 91 19.28 -6.75 -16.18
C PRO A 91 19.17 -7.03 -17.68
N LEU A 92 18.46 -8.09 -18.10
CA LEU A 92 18.34 -8.47 -19.51
C LEU A 92 17.54 -7.47 -20.32
N ASP A 93 16.43 -6.92 -19.79
CA ASP A 93 15.67 -5.88 -20.46
C ASP A 93 16.44 -4.56 -20.51
N MET A 94 17.20 -4.28 -19.47
CA MET A 94 18.06 -3.10 -19.41
C MET A 94 19.16 -3.17 -20.49
N VAL A 95 19.82 -4.32 -20.67
CA VAL A 95 20.83 -4.53 -21.70
C VAL A 95 20.22 -4.51 -23.11
N ARG A 96 19.09 -5.17 -23.34
CA ARG A 96 18.42 -5.18 -24.66
C ARG A 96 18.01 -3.78 -25.15
N ARG A 97 17.70 -2.86 -24.22
CA ARG A 97 17.30 -1.49 -24.58
C ARG A 97 18.50 -0.57 -24.73
N THR A 98 19.57 -0.76 -23.94
CA THR A 98 20.82 -0.01 -24.12
C THR A 98 21.44 -0.25 -25.49
N THR A 99 21.26 -1.41 -26.11
CA THR A 99 21.73 -1.69 -27.48
C THR A 99 20.96 -0.88 -28.56
N ARG A 100 19.78 -0.34 -28.25
CA ARG A 100 18.98 0.50 -29.14
C ARG A 100 19.28 2.01 -28.98
N LEU A 101 19.99 2.40 -27.90
CA LEU A 101 20.33 3.79 -27.59
C LEU A 101 21.07 4.53 -28.74
N PRO A 102 22.07 3.92 -29.42
CA PRO A 102 22.77 4.63 -30.49
C PRO A 102 21.86 5.02 -31.66
N GLY A 103 20.95 4.13 -32.07
CA GLY A 103 20.02 4.40 -33.16
C GLY A 103 19.06 5.54 -32.83
N ALA A 104 18.52 5.54 -31.63
CA ALA A 104 17.56 6.53 -31.20
C ALA A 104 18.20 7.92 -30.95
N LEU A 105 19.45 7.99 -30.50
CA LEU A 105 20.21 9.24 -30.43
C LEU A 105 20.44 9.83 -31.83
N ILE A 106 20.67 8.98 -32.84
CA ILE A 106 20.79 9.39 -34.25
C ILE A 106 19.44 9.92 -34.75
N ASP A 107 18.32 9.28 -34.41
CA ASP A 107 16.98 9.73 -34.80
C ASP A 107 16.61 11.06 -34.13
N ILE A 108 16.94 11.25 -32.85
CA ILE A 108 16.79 12.55 -32.15
C ILE A 108 17.63 13.62 -32.85
N ALA A 109 18.92 13.36 -33.09
CA ALA A 109 19.82 14.32 -33.77
C ALA A 109 19.32 14.66 -35.15
N ARG A 110 18.82 13.69 -35.91
CA ARG A 110 18.22 13.90 -37.24
C ARG A 110 16.95 14.75 -37.16
N ASN A 111 16.07 14.48 -36.21
CA ASN A 111 14.83 15.26 -36.01
C ASN A 111 15.16 16.70 -35.60
N VAL A 112 16.13 16.90 -34.71
CA VAL A 112 16.62 18.24 -34.31
C VAL A 112 17.16 19.02 -35.54
N LEU A 113 17.95 18.37 -36.41
CA LEU A 113 18.51 18.99 -37.61
C LEU A 113 17.46 19.32 -38.67
N VAL A 114 16.43 18.48 -38.82
CA VAL A 114 15.38 18.65 -39.83
C VAL A 114 14.33 19.70 -39.41
N SER A 115 14.03 19.81 -38.12
CA SER A 115 12.95 20.67 -37.58
C SER A 115 13.35 22.14 -37.39
N ARG A 116 14.53 22.56 -37.83
CA ARG A 116 14.99 23.97 -37.87
C ARG A 116 14.76 24.78 -36.58
N GLY A 117 14.84 24.17 -35.41
CA GLY A 117 14.78 24.88 -34.14
C GLY A 117 13.41 24.90 -33.45
N ASP A 118 12.36 24.31 -34.03
CA ASP A 118 11.02 24.22 -33.43
C ASP A 118 10.84 22.99 -32.51
N ILE A 119 11.92 22.48 -31.88
CA ILE A 119 11.85 21.35 -30.95
C ILE A 119 11.90 21.88 -29.54
N ALA A 120 10.84 21.64 -28.80
CA ALA A 120 10.80 21.87 -27.35
C ALA A 120 11.65 20.85 -26.58
N LEU A 121 12.25 21.25 -25.47
CA LEU A 121 12.94 20.31 -24.57
C LEU A 121 12.05 19.14 -24.16
N SER A 122 10.73 19.37 -24.09
CA SER A 122 9.72 18.33 -23.85
C SER A 122 9.71 17.23 -24.91
N ASP A 123 9.97 17.55 -26.18
CA ASP A 123 9.96 16.57 -27.27
C ASP A 123 11.17 15.64 -27.17
N ILE A 124 12.34 16.20 -26.83
CA ILE A 124 13.55 15.44 -26.58
C ILE A 124 13.36 14.54 -25.35
N ALA A 125 12.77 15.08 -24.27
CA ALA A 125 12.47 14.30 -23.06
C ALA A 125 11.49 13.17 -23.36
N TRP A 126 10.50 13.40 -24.22
CA TRP A 126 9.52 12.39 -24.64
C TRP A 126 10.14 11.27 -25.48
N GLU A 127 11.02 11.61 -26.42
CA GLU A 127 11.77 10.61 -27.18
C GLU A 127 12.73 9.78 -26.29
N LEU A 128 13.39 10.42 -25.33
CA LEU A 128 14.21 9.71 -24.33
C LEU A 128 13.35 8.81 -23.43
N ALA A 129 12.15 9.25 -23.05
CA ALA A 129 11.22 8.45 -22.26
C ALA A 129 10.78 7.15 -22.98
N ARG A 130 10.67 7.16 -24.31
CA ARG A 130 10.39 5.97 -25.14
C ARG A 130 11.50 4.90 -25.07
N MET A 131 12.69 5.29 -24.63
CA MET A 131 13.83 4.38 -24.46
C MET A 131 13.88 3.74 -23.07
N LEU A 132 13.13 4.29 -22.11
CA LEU A 132 13.07 3.73 -20.77
C LEU A 132 12.46 2.32 -20.81
N PRO A 133 12.90 1.43 -19.92
CA PRO A 133 12.25 0.12 -19.77
C PRO A 133 10.79 0.28 -19.36
N ASN A 134 9.95 -0.70 -19.68
CA ASN A 134 8.52 -0.69 -19.32
C ASN A 134 8.29 -0.69 -17.79
N GLY A 135 9.34 -0.89 -17.00
CA GLY A 135 9.40 -0.83 -15.57
C GLY A 135 10.82 -1.12 -15.09
N LEU A 136 11.18 -0.55 -13.95
CA LEU A 136 12.51 -0.71 -13.33
C LEU A 136 12.68 -2.08 -12.71
N TYR A 137 11.60 -2.62 -12.14
CA TYR A 137 11.59 -3.88 -11.40
C TYR A 137 10.73 -4.95 -12.08
N SER A 138 11.06 -6.21 -11.78
CA SER A 138 10.27 -7.39 -12.17
C SER A 138 9.37 -7.80 -11.01
N GLY A 139 8.10 -8.07 -11.28
CA GLY A 139 7.17 -8.65 -10.31
C GLY A 139 7.42 -10.13 -9.98
N GLU A 140 8.40 -10.78 -10.64
CA GLU A 140 8.69 -12.20 -10.45
C GLU A 140 9.17 -12.57 -9.05
N GLY A 141 9.88 -11.65 -8.37
CA GLY A 141 10.33 -11.85 -6.99
C GLY A 141 9.15 -11.96 -6.05
N LEU A 142 8.22 -11.01 -6.14
CA LEU A 142 6.98 -11.01 -5.36
C LEU A 142 6.14 -12.26 -5.66
N GLU A 143 5.98 -12.62 -6.94
CA GLU A 143 5.26 -13.82 -7.35
C GLU A 143 5.85 -15.08 -6.71
N ARG A 144 7.17 -15.28 -6.80
CA ARG A 144 7.85 -16.43 -6.21
C ARG A 144 7.69 -16.48 -4.70
N TYR A 145 7.81 -15.32 -4.04
CA TYR A 145 7.62 -15.23 -2.61
C TYR A 145 6.19 -15.63 -2.21
N VAL A 146 5.18 -15.03 -2.80
CA VAL A 146 3.77 -15.35 -2.51
C VAL A 146 3.47 -16.81 -2.84
N ARG A 147 3.96 -17.33 -3.96
CA ARG A 147 3.82 -18.74 -4.31
C ARG A 147 4.43 -19.64 -3.26
N SER A 148 5.64 -19.36 -2.77
CA SER A 148 6.28 -20.16 -1.72
C SER A 148 5.45 -20.20 -0.46
N VAL A 149 4.90 -19.06 -0.02
CA VAL A 149 4.04 -18.99 1.17
C VAL A 149 2.72 -19.76 0.98
N LEU A 150 2.08 -19.60 -0.20
CA LEU A 150 0.75 -20.18 -0.46
C LEU A 150 0.78 -21.65 -0.90
N THR A 151 1.96 -22.23 -1.13
CA THR A 151 2.08 -23.67 -1.46
C THR A 151 2.47 -24.53 -0.26
N GLU A 152 2.65 -23.94 0.91
CA GLU A 152 2.89 -24.70 2.14
C GLU A 152 1.62 -25.41 2.65
N THR A 153 1.80 -26.40 3.51
CA THR A 153 0.71 -27.20 4.05
C THR A 153 -0.37 -26.33 4.71
N GLY A 154 -1.62 -26.60 4.41
CA GLY A 154 -2.78 -25.87 4.95
C GLY A 154 -3.13 -24.59 4.20
N ARG A 155 -2.34 -24.17 3.17
CA ARG A 155 -2.58 -23.00 2.33
C ARG A 155 -2.80 -23.38 0.87
N SER A 156 -3.33 -22.46 0.08
CA SER A 156 -3.61 -22.69 -1.33
C SER A 156 -3.23 -21.50 -2.22
N ASN A 157 -2.48 -21.78 -3.28
CA ASN A 157 -2.20 -20.81 -4.36
C ASN A 157 -3.28 -20.87 -5.47
N ARG A 158 -4.46 -21.41 -5.17
CA ARG A 158 -5.59 -21.55 -6.11
C ARG A 158 -6.86 -20.98 -5.51
N PHE A 159 -7.56 -20.14 -6.23
CA PHE A 159 -8.82 -19.52 -5.79
C PHE A 159 -9.94 -20.55 -5.54
N ASP A 160 -10.00 -21.61 -6.31
CA ASP A 160 -11.05 -22.64 -6.23
C ASP A 160 -10.86 -23.62 -5.05
N TRP A 161 -9.73 -23.57 -4.36
CA TRP A 161 -9.44 -24.39 -3.19
C TRP A 161 -9.54 -23.62 -1.87
N LEU A 162 -9.80 -22.32 -1.94
CA LEU A 162 -10.07 -21.51 -0.76
C LEU A 162 -11.51 -21.76 -0.28
N GLU A 163 -11.69 -21.83 1.03
CA GLU A 163 -13.02 -21.84 1.65
C GLU A 163 -13.73 -20.49 1.53
N LYS A 164 -12.96 -19.44 1.44
CA LYS A 164 -13.41 -18.04 1.34
C LYS A 164 -13.39 -17.55 -0.10
N GLU A 165 -14.25 -16.61 -0.43
CA GLU A 165 -14.20 -15.95 -1.73
C GLU A 165 -13.11 -14.89 -1.75
N LEU A 166 -12.14 -15.04 -2.65
CA LEU A 166 -11.06 -14.07 -2.83
C LEU A 166 -11.12 -13.48 -4.22
N TYR A 167 -11.11 -12.15 -4.31
CA TYR A 167 -11.03 -11.39 -5.55
C TYR A 167 -9.78 -10.50 -5.53
N ILE A 168 -8.93 -10.60 -6.55
CA ILE A 168 -7.76 -9.76 -6.75
C ILE A 168 -7.96 -8.93 -8.00
N VAL A 169 -7.81 -7.61 -7.86
CA VAL A 169 -8.10 -6.65 -8.93
C VAL A 169 -6.82 -6.16 -9.57
N ALA A 170 -6.76 -6.24 -10.90
CA ALA A 170 -5.69 -5.64 -11.72
C ALA A 170 -6.30 -4.84 -12.87
N THR A 171 -5.46 -4.19 -13.66
CA THR A 171 -5.84 -3.47 -14.89
C THR A 171 -5.23 -4.17 -16.10
N GLU A 172 -6.05 -4.57 -17.05
CA GLU A 172 -5.58 -5.11 -18.33
C GLU A 172 -5.04 -3.99 -19.20
N LEU A 173 -3.77 -4.05 -19.58
CA LEU A 173 -3.06 -2.91 -20.21
C LEU A 173 -3.63 -2.57 -21.60
N GLU A 174 -3.91 -3.57 -22.42
CA GLU A 174 -4.36 -3.39 -23.80
C GLU A 174 -5.74 -2.76 -23.92
N THR A 175 -6.59 -2.99 -22.92
CA THR A 175 -7.99 -2.50 -22.95
C THR A 175 -8.28 -1.39 -21.95
N GLY A 176 -7.39 -1.18 -20.99
CA GLY A 176 -7.60 -0.27 -19.86
C GLY A 176 -8.75 -0.73 -18.93
N LYS A 177 -9.25 -1.96 -19.07
CA LYS A 177 -10.38 -2.47 -18.29
C LYS A 177 -9.92 -3.11 -16.98
N ARG A 178 -10.80 -3.05 -15.99
CA ARG A 178 -10.64 -3.80 -14.74
C ARG A 178 -10.62 -5.31 -15.02
N ALA A 179 -9.60 -5.97 -14.52
CA ALA A 179 -9.49 -7.42 -14.53
C ALA A 179 -9.66 -7.95 -13.11
N VAL A 180 -10.57 -8.89 -12.92
CA VAL A 180 -10.84 -9.52 -11.61
C VAL A 180 -10.40 -10.98 -11.68
N PHE A 181 -9.38 -11.32 -10.88
CA PHE A 181 -8.97 -12.69 -10.65
C PHE A 181 -9.79 -13.27 -9.49
N GLY A 182 -10.04 -14.57 -9.52
CA GLY A 182 -10.92 -15.26 -8.56
C GLY A 182 -12.34 -15.50 -9.09
N GLN A 183 -12.68 -14.93 -10.27
CA GLN A 183 -13.99 -15.18 -10.91
C GLN A 183 -13.87 -15.52 -12.41
N GLY A 184 -14.88 -16.17 -12.96
CA GLY A 184 -14.96 -16.51 -14.37
C GLY A 184 -13.72 -17.28 -14.85
N GLY A 185 -13.30 -17.05 -16.10
CA GLY A 185 -12.12 -17.68 -16.68
C GLY A 185 -10.78 -17.32 -16.03
N ARG A 186 -10.73 -16.24 -15.23
CA ARG A 186 -9.51 -15.83 -14.49
C ARG A 186 -9.34 -16.55 -13.15
N ARG A 187 -10.29 -17.40 -12.75
CA ARG A 187 -10.21 -18.21 -11.53
C ARG A 187 -9.09 -19.27 -11.57
N ILE A 188 -8.68 -19.67 -12.78
CA ILE A 188 -7.61 -20.67 -12.98
C ILE A 188 -6.21 -20.10 -12.81
N VAL A 189 -6.06 -18.78 -12.80
CA VAL A 189 -4.76 -18.11 -12.58
C VAL A 189 -4.32 -18.34 -11.14
N PRO A 190 -3.05 -18.70 -10.88
CA PRO A 190 -2.54 -18.80 -9.51
C PRO A 190 -2.67 -17.47 -8.76
N ILE A 191 -3.00 -17.54 -7.45
CA ILE A 191 -3.14 -16.36 -6.60
C ILE A 191 -1.85 -15.52 -6.62
N SER A 192 -0.68 -16.16 -6.56
CA SER A 192 0.62 -15.49 -6.62
C SER A 192 0.83 -14.65 -7.89
N GLN A 193 0.37 -15.15 -9.04
CA GLN A 193 0.43 -14.39 -10.31
C GLN A 193 -0.57 -13.24 -10.31
N ALA A 194 -1.76 -13.44 -9.77
CA ALA A 194 -2.76 -12.38 -9.63
C ALA A 194 -2.28 -11.25 -8.71
N VAL A 195 -1.62 -11.60 -7.57
CA VAL A 195 -1.00 -10.62 -6.65
C VAL A 195 0.10 -9.84 -7.36
N ALA A 196 0.99 -10.51 -8.09
CA ALA A 196 2.05 -9.84 -8.84
C ALA A 196 1.49 -8.89 -9.91
N ALA A 197 0.43 -9.30 -10.63
CA ALA A 197 -0.25 -8.48 -11.63
C ALA A 197 -0.92 -7.25 -10.98
N SER A 198 -1.61 -7.46 -9.86
CA SER A 198 -2.26 -6.40 -9.10
C SER A 198 -1.29 -5.40 -8.49
N SER A 199 -0.05 -5.80 -8.22
CA SER A 199 1.01 -4.98 -7.61
C SER A 199 1.97 -4.37 -8.64
N ALA A 200 1.71 -4.51 -9.93
CA ALA A 200 2.56 -3.99 -11.01
C ALA A 200 2.34 -2.49 -11.23
N VAL A 201 2.80 -1.67 -10.28
CA VAL A 201 2.70 -0.20 -10.34
C VAL A 201 3.44 0.32 -11.58
N PRO A 202 2.78 1.10 -12.47
CA PRO A 202 3.39 1.65 -13.68
C PRO A 202 4.68 2.40 -13.37
N ILE A 203 5.62 2.38 -14.31
CA ILE A 203 6.96 2.97 -14.20
C ILE A 203 7.87 2.18 -13.26
N LEU A 204 7.38 1.76 -12.08
CA LEU A 204 8.18 1.01 -11.12
C LEU A 204 8.31 -0.46 -11.53
N TYR A 205 7.22 -1.08 -11.88
CA TYR A 205 7.22 -2.48 -12.30
C TYR A 205 6.85 -2.64 -13.76
N ARG A 206 7.47 -3.62 -14.42
CA ARG A 206 7.03 -4.03 -15.75
C ARG A 206 5.64 -4.67 -15.67
N PRO A 207 4.81 -4.55 -16.72
CA PRO A 207 3.55 -5.28 -16.81
C PRO A 207 3.77 -6.78 -16.63
N VAL A 208 2.84 -7.43 -15.94
CA VAL A 208 2.87 -8.87 -15.71
C VAL A 208 2.09 -9.57 -16.81
N ARG A 209 2.78 -10.43 -17.59
CA ARG A 209 2.16 -11.22 -18.64
C ARG A 209 1.51 -12.46 -18.04
N ILE A 210 0.17 -12.59 -18.22
CA ILE A 210 -0.60 -13.80 -17.89
C ILE A 210 -1.33 -14.23 -19.14
N PHE A 211 -1.04 -15.44 -19.63
CA PHE A 211 -1.46 -15.92 -20.94
C PHE A 211 -1.02 -14.96 -22.05
N ASP A 212 -1.98 -14.37 -22.76
CA ASP A 212 -1.78 -13.46 -23.90
C ASP A 212 -2.02 -11.98 -23.56
N ARG A 213 -2.19 -11.62 -22.26
CA ARG A 213 -2.52 -10.29 -21.79
C ARG A 213 -1.47 -9.75 -20.80
N ASP A 214 -1.25 -8.44 -20.88
CA ASP A 214 -0.42 -7.70 -19.92
C ASP A 214 -1.28 -7.02 -18.86
N TYR A 215 -0.85 -7.10 -17.61
CA TYR A 215 -1.57 -6.53 -16.48
C TYR A 215 -0.70 -5.55 -15.70
N LEU A 216 -1.35 -4.49 -15.24
CA LEU A 216 -0.82 -3.46 -14.34
C LEU A 216 -1.60 -3.42 -13.04
N ASP A 217 -1.10 -2.61 -12.10
CA ASP A 217 -1.72 -2.37 -10.81
C ASP A 217 -3.21 -2.03 -10.92
N GLY A 218 -4.01 -2.66 -10.06
CA GLY A 218 -5.46 -2.47 -10.02
C GLY A 218 -5.88 -1.07 -9.58
N GLY A 219 -5.01 -0.36 -8.86
CA GLY A 219 -5.25 1.02 -8.40
C GLY A 219 -5.49 2.02 -9.54
N LEU A 220 -5.02 1.72 -10.76
CA LEU A 220 -5.33 2.53 -11.94
C LEU A 220 -6.83 2.60 -12.26
N HIS A 221 -7.58 1.57 -11.93
CA HIS A 221 -9.02 1.49 -12.15
C HIS A 221 -9.85 1.88 -10.92
N GLY A 222 -9.19 2.07 -9.78
CA GLY A 222 -9.78 2.40 -8.48
C GLY A 222 -9.11 1.62 -7.36
N SER A 223 -8.72 2.30 -6.29
CA SER A 223 -7.93 1.67 -5.22
C SER A 223 -8.70 0.62 -4.42
N ALA A 224 -10.04 0.70 -4.38
CA ALA A 224 -10.89 -0.24 -3.67
C ALA A 224 -12.13 -0.60 -4.50
N SER A 225 -12.32 -1.89 -4.76
CA SER A 225 -13.44 -2.42 -5.57
C SER A 225 -14.53 -3.03 -4.67
N LEU A 226 -15.23 -2.15 -3.90
CA LEU A 226 -16.30 -2.55 -2.98
C LEU A 226 -17.52 -3.15 -3.69
N ASP A 227 -17.78 -2.74 -4.93
CA ASP A 227 -18.86 -3.26 -5.77
C ASP A 227 -18.78 -4.77 -5.93
N LEU A 228 -17.58 -5.34 -6.08
CA LEU A 228 -17.39 -6.79 -6.19
C LEU A 228 -17.88 -7.53 -4.95
N ALA A 229 -17.60 -7.00 -3.77
CA ALA A 229 -18.05 -7.58 -2.51
C ALA A 229 -19.58 -7.57 -2.40
N ILE A 230 -20.21 -6.43 -2.77
CA ILE A 230 -21.67 -6.26 -2.72
C ILE A 230 -22.35 -7.15 -3.76
N GLU A 231 -21.82 -7.21 -4.98
CA GLU A 231 -22.33 -8.07 -6.05
C GLU A 231 -22.18 -9.57 -5.72
N ALA A 232 -21.16 -9.94 -4.92
CA ALA A 232 -21.02 -11.29 -4.37
C ALA A 232 -21.94 -11.56 -3.15
N GLY A 233 -22.78 -10.57 -2.76
CA GLY A 233 -23.83 -10.73 -1.76
C GLY A 233 -23.48 -10.26 -0.36
N ALA A 234 -22.39 -9.51 -0.16
CA ALA A 234 -22.06 -8.93 1.14
C ALA A 234 -23.13 -7.91 1.59
N LYS A 235 -23.47 -7.96 2.87
CA LYS A 235 -24.35 -6.98 3.54
C LYS A 235 -23.57 -6.08 4.50
N LEU A 236 -22.38 -6.51 4.90
CA LEU A 236 -21.39 -5.69 5.59
C LEU A 236 -20.12 -5.68 4.75
N VAL A 237 -19.60 -4.50 4.46
CA VAL A 237 -18.32 -4.30 3.78
C VAL A 237 -17.43 -3.43 4.66
N VAL A 238 -16.34 -3.99 5.15
CA VAL A 238 -15.28 -3.24 5.84
C VAL A 238 -14.18 -2.94 4.82
N CYS A 239 -13.92 -1.68 4.57
CA CYS A 239 -12.89 -1.23 3.63
C CYS A 239 -11.78 -0.50 4.37
N ILE A 240 -10.53 -0.90 4.15
CA ILE A 240 -9.35 -0.18 4.65
C ILE A 240 -8.68 0.53 3.48
N ASN A 241 -8.49 1.84 3.59
CA ASN A 241 -7.85 2.67 2.58
C ASN A 241 -6.69 3.48 3.18
N PRO A 242 -5.42 3.08 2.96
CA PRO A 242 -4.26 3.79 3.52
C PRO A 242 -3.90 5.08 2.78
N MET A 243 -4.53 5.35 1.61
CA MET A 243 -4.17 6.44 0.72
C MET A 243 -5.06 7.66 0.91
N VAL A 244 -4.88 8.39 2.02
CA VAL A 244 -5.53 9.66 2.29
C VAL A 244 -4.57 10.81 1.97
N PRO A 245 -5.01 11.87 1.27
CA PRO A 245 -4.18 13.06 1.10
C PRO A 245 -4.00 13.80 2.42
N LEU A 246 -2.84 14.45 2.58
CA LEU A 246 -2.54 15.24 3.77
C LEU A 246 -3.16 16.62 3.68
N ASP A 247 -3.83 17.05 4.75
CA ASP A 247 -4.24 18.44 4.95
C ASP A 247 -3.16 19.17 5.77
N THR A 248 -2.60 20.22 5.21
CA THR A 248 -1.58 21.06 5.86
C THR A 248 -2.08 22.46 6.22
N THR A 249 -3.39 22.68 6.15
CA THR A 249 -4.00 24.01 6.27
C THR A 249 -3.66 24.66 7.61
N ASP A 250 -3.64 23.89 8.68
CA ASP A 250 -3.43 24.39 10.05
C ASP A 250 -1.95 24.58 10.41
N LEU A 251 -1.00 24.19 9.55
CA LEU A 251 0.44 24.25 9.85
C LEU A 251 1.13 25.54 9.40
N GLY A 252 0.43 26.44 8.71
CA GLY A 252 0.97 27.69 8.17
C GLY A 252 1.87 27.50 6.94
N GLU A 253 2.42 28.63 6.44
CA GLU A 253 3.09 28.70 5.13
C GLU A 253 4.37 27.84 5.01
N SER A 254 5.08 27.60 6.11
CA SER A 254 6.30 26.78 6.11
C SER A 254 6.05 25.29 5.81
N HIS A 255 4.80 24.87 5.72
CA HIS A 255 4.41 23.47 5.54
C HIS A 255 3.75 23.18 4.20
N TYR A 256 3.82 24.10 3.25
CA TYR A 256 3.30 23.89 1.90
C TYR A 256 3.96 22.67 1.23
N ILE A 257 3.13 21.72 0.77
CA ILE A 257 3.59 20.50 0.10
C ILE A 257 4.43 20.82 -1.14
N GLY A 258 4.09 21.87 -1.87
CA GLY A 258 4.85 22.32 -3.05
C GLY A 258 6.30 22.67 -2.76
N GLN A 259 6.64 23.10 -1.54
CA GLN A 259 8.01 23.42 -1.13
C GLN A 259 8.84 22.17 -0.77
N ARG A 260 8.19 21.02 -0.59
CA ARG A 260 8.83 19.73 -0.27
C ARG A 260 9.33 18.98 -1.52
N GLY A 261 9.25 19.61 -2.69
CA GLY A 261 9.75 19.07 -3.96
C GLY A 261 8.77 18.13 -4.67
N ILE A 262 9.18 17.71 -5.88
CA ILE A 262 8.34 16.97 -6.82
C ILE A 262 7.80 15.65 -6.25
N GLN A 263 8.57 14.96 -5.41
CA GLN A 263 8.16 13.69 -4.81
C GLN A 263 6.96 13.87 -3.88
N ALA A 264 6.95 14.92 -3.05
CA ALA A 264 5.82 15.22 -2.16
C ALA A 264 4.57 15.63 -2.96
N VAL A 265 4.74 16.41 -4.02
CA VAL A 265 3.64 16.81 -4.92
C VAL A 265 3.04 15.60 -5.62
N LEU A 266 3.87 14.68 -6.15
CA LEU A 266 3.40 13.46 -6.79
C LEU A 266 2.69 12.53 -5.79
N ASN A 267 3.24 12.37 -4.58
CA ASN A 267 2.61 11.58 -3.52
C ASN A 267 1.22 12.13 -3.18
N GLN A 268 1.12 13.44 -2.94
CA GLN A 268 -0.16 14.11 -2.66
C GLN A 268 -1.15 13.95 -3.83
N THR A 269 -0.67 14.10 -5.07
CA THR A 269 -1.52 13.97 -6.27
C THR A 269 -2.10 12.56 -6.38
N VAL A 270 -1.28 11.52 -6.22
CA VAL A 270 -1.73 10.12 -6.28
C VAL A 270 -2.72 9.83 -5.15
N ARG A 271 -2.42 10.25 -3.91
CA ARG A 271 -3.34 10.09 -2.77
C ARG A 271 -4.68 10.78 -3.04
N THR A 272 -4.66 12.02 -3.53
CA THR A 272 -5.88 12.78 -3.87
C THR A 272 -6.74 12.05 -4.90
N LEU A 273 -6.13 11.56 -5.99
CA LEU A 273 -6.87 10.84 -7.04
C LEU A 273 -7.49 9.55 -6.54
N LEU A 274 -6.71 8.73 -5.83
CA LEU A 274 -7.18 7.44 -5.30
C LEU A 274 -8.26 7.63 -4.24
N HIS A 275 -8.06 8.55 -3.30
CA HIS A 275 -9.02 8.84 -2.24
C HIS A 275 -10.34 9.41 -2.78
N ALA A 276 -10.27 10.37 -3.70
CA ALA A 276 -11.47 10.93 -4.35
C ALA A 276 -12.27 9.83 -5.06
N GLY A 277 -11.58 8.91 -5.75
CA GLY A 277 -12.20 7.76 -6.39
C GLY A 277 -12.95 6.85 -5.41
N VAL A 278 -12.32 6.48 -4.29
CA VAL A 278 -12.94 5.65 -3.24
C VAL A 278 -14.18 6.34 -2.64
N ARG A 279 -14.05 7.62 -2.28
CA ARG A 279 -15.19 8.37 -1.71
C ARG A 279 -16.37 8.48 -2.67
N TYR A 280 -16.10 8.78 -3.94
CA TYR A 280 -17.13 8.84 -4.97
C TYR A 280 -17.78 7.46 -5.17
N HIS A 281 -16.99 6.40 -5.20
CA HIS A 281 -17.48 5.04 -5.33
C HIS A 281 -18.39 4.64 -4.17
N ILE A 282 -17.94 4.86 -2.92
CA ILE A 282 -18.74 4.57 -1.71
C ILE A 282 -20.06 5.38 -1.71
N LYS A 283 -20.00 6.67 -2.07
CA LYS A 283 -21.22 7.50 -2.16
C LYS A 283 -22.25 6.90 -3.13
N ASN A 284 -21.81 6.46 -4.30
CA ASN A 284 -22.70 5.85 -5.29
C ASN A 284 -23.23 4.49 -4.83
N LEU A 285 -22.38 3.67 -4.18
CA LEU A 285 -22.81 2.37 -3.66
C LEU A 285 -23.84 2.50 -2.54
N ARG A 286 -23.70 3.46 -1.63
CA ARG A 286 -24.70 3.73 -0.59
C ARG A 286 -26.06 4.14 -1.15
N ILE A 287 -26.08 4.85 -2.28
CA ILE A 287 -27.33 5.20 -2.98
C ILE A 287 -27.93 3.97 -3.66
N LYS A 288 -27.09 3.17 -4.32
CA LYS A 288 -27.54 2.00 -5.10
C LYS A 288 -27.95 0.81 -4.21
N TYR A 289 -27.28 0.65 -3.06
CA TYR A 289 -27.46 -0.46 -2.13
C TYR A 289 -27.65 0.05 -0.70
N PRO A 290 -28.80 0.66 -0.38
CA PRO A 290 -29.03 1.29 0.92
C PRO A 290 -29.13 0.30 2.09
N ASP A 291 -29.29 -0.98 1.79
CA ASP A 291 -29.38 -2.09 2.73
C ASP A 291 -27.99 -2.77 3.00
N VAL A 292 -26.91 -2.17 2.51
CA VAL A 292 -25.54 -2.64 2.73
C VAL A 292 -24.80 -1.66 3.63
N ASP A 293 -24.30 -2.13 4.75
CA ASP A 293 -23.43 -1.35 5.63
C ASP A 293 -22.01 -1.30 5.06
N ILE A 294 -21.51 -0.10 4.82
CA ILE A 294 -20.15 0.16 4.34
C ILE A 294 -19.39 0.96 5.39
N ILE A 295 -18.41 0.32 6.00
CA ILE A 295 -17.48 0.91 6.97
C ILE A 295 -16.17 1.22 6.24
N LEU A 296 -15.75 2.49 6.24
CA LEU A 296 -14.46 2.92 5.70
C LEU A 296 -13.52 3.25 6.85
N ILE A 297 -12.39 2.57 6.89
CA ILE A 297 -11.29 2.78 7.83
C ILE A 297 -10.11 3.36 7.05
N GLN A 298 -9.56 4.47 7.53
CA GLN A 298 -8.50 5.20 6.85
C GLN A 298 -7.76 6.12 7.84
N PRO A 299 -6.51 6.53 7.52
CA PRO A 299 -5.81 7.58 8.29
C PRO A 299 -6.62 8.88 8.32
N GLU A 300 -6.43 9.67 9.36
CA GLU A 300 -6.97 11.03 9.43
C GLU A 300 -6.30 11.95 8.40
N TRP A 301 -6.94 13.09 8.10
CA TRP A 301 -6.45 14.04 7.08
C TRP A 301 -5.18 14.76 7.51
N ASP A 302 -4.92 14.86 8.81
CA ASP A 302 -3.76 15.47 9.44
C ASP A 302 -2.70 14.46 9.88
N ASP A 303 -2.79 13.22 9.39
CA ASP A 303 -1.81 12.16 9.68
C ASP A 303 -0.49 12.40 8.94
N TYR A 304 0.36 13.24 9.53
CA TYR A 304 1.70 13.56 9.00
C TYR A 304 2.63 12.35 9.00
N HIS A 305 2.47 11.46 9.97
CA HIS A 305 3.29 10.26 10.08
C HIS A 305 3.05 9.38 8.85
N MET A 306 1.80 9.07 8.56
CA MET A 306 1.47 8.25 7.39
C MET A 306 1.84 8.90 6.06
N PHE A 307 1.73 10.23 5.94
CA PHE A 307 2.16 10.97 4.76
C PHE A 307 3.68 11.04 4.61
N GLY A 308 4.40 11.16 5.72
CA GLY A 308 5.87 11.25 5.75
C GLY A 308 6.57 9.99 5.26
N PHE A 309 5.92 8.83 5.35
CA PHE A 309 6.47 7.59 4.85
C PHE A 309 6.40 7.51 3.31
N ASN A 310 7.54 7.19 2.69
CA ASN A 310 7.56 6.88 1.27
C ASN A 310 6.81 5.56 1.03
N PRO A 311 5.76 5.53 0.16
CA PRO A 311 4.95 4.34 -0.09
C PRO A 311 5.74 3.09 -0.50
N MET A 312 6.95 3.26 -1.03
CA MET A 312 7.80 2.15 -1.47
C MET A 312 9.00 1.89 -0.54
N TYR A 313 9.06 2.52 0.64
CA TYR A 313 10.20 2.36 1.55
C TYR A 313 9.97 1.21 2.53
N TYR A 314 10.74 0.14 2.36
CA TYR A 314 10.66 -1.06 3.18
C TYR A 314 11.16 -0.87 4.63
N GLY A 315 12.09 0.05 4.85
CA GLY A 315 12.76 0.26 6.16
C GLY A 315 11.81 0.67 7.28
N SER A 316 10.74 1.42 6.97
CA SER A 316 9.77 1.92 7.96
C SER A 316 8.63 0.95 8.28
N ARG A 317 8.68 -0.29 7.79
CA ARG A 317 7.54 -1.22 7.84
C ARG A 317 6.98 -1.46 9.25
N LEU A 318 7.82 -1.63 10.26
CA LEU A 318 7.33 -1.87 11.62
C LEU A 318 6.69 -0.63 12.22
N ALA A 319 7.34 0.52 12.11
CA ALA A 319 6.79 1.79 12.58
C ALA A 319 5.43 2.12 11.92
N VAL A 320 5.27 1.83 10.62
CA VAL A 320 4.00 2.02 9.92
C VAL A 320 2.94 1.02 10.40
N ALA A 321 3.31 -0.22 10.73
CA ALA A 321 2.36 -1.20 11.27
C ALA A 321 1.87 -0.81 12.66
N GLU A 322 2.79 -0.33 13.52
CA GLU A 322 2.48 0.17 14.86
C GLU A 322 1.57 1.40 14.77
N HIS A 323 1.93 2.37 13.92
CA HIS A 323 1.09 3.54 13.66
C HIS A 323 -0.29 3.18 13.12
N GLY A 324 -0.38 2.20 12.21
CA GLY A 324 -1.67 1.70 11.71
C GLY A 324 -2.52 1.05 12.80
N PHE A 325 -1.91 0.31 13.73
CA PHE A 325 -2.60 -0.24 14.89
C PHE A 325 -3.09 0.86 15.83
N GLU A 326 -2.23 1.83 16.16
CA GLU A 326 -2.55 2.94 17.06
C GLU A 326 -3.64 3.84 16.49
N SER A 327 -3.43 4.37 15.28
CA SER A 327 -4.36 5.28 14.60
C SER A 327 -5.75 4.65 14.46
N VAL A 328 -5.83 3.42 13.98
CA VAL A 328 -7.11 2.71 13.80
C VAL A 328 -7.70 2.31 15.15
N GLY A 329 -6.92 1.81 16.10
CA GLY A 329 -7.38 1.47 17.44
C GLY A 329 -8.01 2.68 18.15
N MET A 330 -7.35 3.83 18.11
CA MET A 330 -7.90 5.08 18.66
C MET A 330 -9.17 5.52 17.94
N GLY A 331 -9.17 5.46 16.61
CA GLY A 331 -10.36 5.80 15.80
C GLY A 331 -11.57 4.92 16.10
N LEU A 332 -11.35 3.62 16.30
CA LEU A 332 -12.38 2.65 16.68
C LEU A 332 -12.91 2.90 18.09
N LEU A 333 -12.03 3.20 19.06
CA LEU A 333 -12.41 3.52 20.44
C LEU A 333 -13.20 4.84 20.51
N ASN A 334 -12.73 5.88 19.82
CA ASN A 334 -13.39 7.19 19.79
C ASN A 334 -14.79 7.15 19.17
N ASN A 335 -15.03 6.20 18.27
CA ASN A 335 -16.30 6.01 17.58
C ASN A 335 -16.96 4.67 17.91
N TYR A 336 -16.70 4.13 19.09
CA TYR A 336 -17.08 2.77 19.48
C TYR A 336 -18.59 2.48 19.28
N ASP A 337 -19.46 3.36 19.73
CA ASP A 337 -20.90 3.17 19.63
C ASP A 337 -21.36 3.02 18.17
N TYR A 338 -20.77 3.80 17.25
CA TYR A 338 -21.08 3.68 15.82
C TYR A 338 -20.68 2.31 15.28
N PHE A 339 -19.44 1.86 15.54
CA PHE A 339 -18.96 0.56 15.07
C PHE A 339 -19.71 -0.59 15.74
N TYR A 340 -19.95 -0.50 17.05
CA TYR A 340 -20.71 -1.50 17.81
C TYR A 340 -22.10 -1.71 17.21
N HIS A 341 -22.87 -0.65 16.97
CA HIS A 341 -24.20 -0.77 16.41
C HIS A 341 -24.18 -1.23 14.94
N ALA A 342 -23.19 -0.82 14.16
CA ALA A 342 -23.04 -1.26 12.79
C ALA A 342 -22.77 -2.77 12.69
N LEU A 343 -21.82 -3.30 13.49
CA LEU A 343 -21.44 -4.70 13.46
C LEU A 343 -22.48 -5.60 14.15
N LEU A 344 -23.15 -5.11 15.19
CA LEU A 344 -24.20 -5.84 15.88
C LEU A 344 -25.39 -6.19 14.96
N ARG A 345 -25.71 -5.34 13.96
CA ARG A 345 -26.73 -5.67 12.94
C ARG A 345 -26.40 -6.92 12.13
N HIS A 346 -25.12 -7.29 12.11
CA HIS A 346 -24.59 -8.46 11.41
C HIS A 346 -24.24 -9.61 12.37
N ASN A 347 -24.70 -9.54 13.64
CA ASN A 347 -24.40 -10.51 14.71
C ASN A 347 -22.88 -10.64 15.00
N ILE A 348 -22.14 -9.54 14.91
CA ILE A 348 -20.75 -9.43 15.28
C ILE A 348 -20.66 -8.53 16.52
N GLN A 349 -20.08 -9.06 17.60
CA GLN A 349 -19.90 -8.33 18.85
C GLN A 349 -18.52 -7.69 18.93
N LEU A 350 -18.44 -6.55 19.60
CA LEU A 350 -17.19 -5.83 19.85
C LEU A 350 -16.89 -5.74 21.36
N THR A 351 -15.60 -5.72 21.68
CA THR A 351 -15.04 -5.35 22.98
C THR A 351 -13.96 -4.27 22.82
N GLN A 352 -13.71 -3.54 23.90
CA GLN A 352 -12.62 -2.54 23.93
C GLN A 352 -11.36 -3.09 24.62
N ASP A 353 -11.43 -4.26 25.26
CA ASP A 353 -10.43 -4.73 26.22
C ASP A 353 -9.04 -4.93 25.58
N LEU A 354 -8.96 -5.78 24.54
CA LEU A 354 -7.67 -6.15 23.96
C LEU A 354 -7.01 -4.99 23.23
N VAL A 355 -7.78 -4.17 22.50
CA VAL A 355 -7.22 -3.00 21.80
C VAL A 355 -6.72 -1.95 22.80
N SER A 356 -7.43 -1.76 23.93
CA SER A 356 -7.02 -0.85 24.99
C SER A 356 -5.71 -1.29 25.66
N ILE A 357 -5.57 -2.61 25.92
CA ILE A 357 -4.33 -3.18 26.45
C ILE A 357 -3.19 -2.99 25.45
N GLY A 358 -3.40 -3.31 24.17
CA GLY A 358 -2.38 -3.16 23.13
C GLY A 358 -1.91 -1.73 22.94
N LEU A 359 -2.82 -0.74 23.03
CA LEU A 359 -2.48 0.68 22.98
C LEU A 359 -1.69 1.13 24.22
N ALA A 360 -2.01 0.61 25.41
CA ALA A 360 -1.26 0.88 26.63
C ALA A 360 0.18 0.33 26.54
N GLU A 361 0.34 -0.91 26.05
CA GLU A 361 1.65 -1.54 25.85
C GLU A 361 2.52 -0.75 24.85
N LEU A 362 1.94 -0.24 23.77
CA LEU A 362 2.67 0.61 22.81
C LEU A 362 3.19 1.88 23.47
N ARG A 363 2.33 2.61 24.19
CA ARG A 363 2.72 3.84 24.89
C ARG A 363 3.82 3.61 25.92
N GLU A 364 3.72 2.52 26.69
CA GLU A 364 4.78 2.15 27.63
C GLU A 364 6.10 1.84 26.92
N SER A 365 6.07 1.23 25.74
CA SER A 365 7.27 0.93 24.95
C SER A 365 7.88 2.18 24.33
N GLU A 366 7.06 3.13 23.87
CA GLU A 366 7.51 4.42 23.35
C GLU A 366 8.15 5.26 24.47
N ASP A 367 7.51 5.33 25.63
CA ASP A 367 8.06 6.00 26.82
C ASP A 367 9.40 5.40 27.26
N ALA A 368 9.55 4.08 27.15
CA ALA A 368 10.79 3.38 27.46
C ALA A 368 11.89 3.69 26.44
N LEU A 369 11.54 3.72 25.13
CA LEU A 369 12.47 4.10 24.07
C LEU A 369 12.89 5.57 24.19
N GLU A 370 11.96 6.47 24.48
CA GLU A 370 12.26 7.88 24.68
C GLU A 370 13.19 8.10 25.90
N LYS A 371 12.94 7.37 27.00
CA LYS A 371 13.83 7.38 28.17
C LYS A 371 15.23 6.84 27.84
N ILE A 372 15.32 5.75 27.07
CA ILE A 372 16.61 5.22 26.62
C ILE A 372 17.33 6.25 25.74
N GLN A 373 16.61 6.87 24.81
CA GLN A 373 17.17 7.93 23.95
C GLN A 373 17.67 9.11 24.76
N GLN A 374 16.90 9.59 25.76
CA GLN A 374 17.31 10.65 26.65
C GLN A 374 18.56 10.29 27.47
N ILE A 375 18.69 9.03 27.93
CA ILE A 375 19.88 8.54 28.62
C ILE A 375 21.08 8.52 27.68
N MET A 376 20.92 8.01 26.46
CA MET A 376 21.98 7.98 25.45
C MET A 376 22.44 9.39 25.04
N ASP A 377 21.50 10.32 24.88
CA ASP A 377 21.80 11.72 24.54
C ASP A 377 22.52 12.43 25.72
N ALA A 378 22.14 12.15 26.98
CA ALA A 378 22.80 12.64 28.15
C ALA A 378 24.24 12.10 28.28
N GLU A 379 24.46 10.84 27.99
CA GLU A 379 25.81 10.21 27.96
C GLU A 379 26.67 10.77 26.82
N ALA A 380 26.07 11.03 25.63
CA ALA A 380 26.77 11.64 24.50
C ALA A 380 27.22 13.08 24.81
N HIS A 381 26.49 13.83 25.63
CA HIS A 381 26.89 15.17 26.10
C HIS A 381 27.89 15.14 27.24
N ALA A 382 28.04 14.03 27.95
CA ALA A 382 29.01 13.84 29.03
C ALA A 382 30.43 13.46 28.53
N VAL A 383 30.58 13.06 27.26
CA VAL A 383 31.89 12.82 26.63
C VAL A 383 32.44 14.13 26.06
N PRO A 384 33.63 14.63 26.47
CA PRO A 384 34.20 15.82 25.87
C PRO A 384 34.37 15.65 24.37
N SER A 385 33.86 16.62 23.62
CA SER A 385 33.93 16.69 22.15
C SER A 385 35.40 16.58 21.68
N ALA A 386 35.82 15.37 21.41
CA ALA A 386 36.99 15.09 20.60
C ALA A 386 36.65 13.88 19.71
N ALA A 387 36.41 14.22 18.47
CA ALA A 387 36.45 13.35 17.30
C ALA A 387 35.12 12.94 16.66
N ILE A 388 35.08 13.35 15.39
CA ILE A 388 34.39 12.77 14.24
C ILE A 388 32.94 13.22 14.09
N ASP A 389 32.79 14.41 13.49
CA ASP A 389 31.62 14.81 12.72
C ASP A 389 31.70 14.21 11.30
N PRO A 390 30.85 13.24 10.95
CA PRO A 390 30.82 12.67 9.59
C PRO A 390 30.28 13.64 8.54
N TYR A 391 29.85 14.87 8.92
CA TYR A 391 29.31 15.89 8.01
C TYR A 391 30.14 17.18 7.95
N ALA A 392 31.34 17.21 8.50
CA ALA A 392 32.24 18.38 8.50
C ALA A 392 32.78 18.80 7.11
N GLY A 393 32.18 18.34 6.01
CA GLY A 393 32.57 18.63 4.63
C GLY A 393 31.59 19.45 3.81
N LEU A 394 30.45 19.90 4.37
CA LEU A 394 29.43 20.65 3.63
C LEU A 394 29.14 22.04 4.24
N HIS A 395 30.20 22.83 4.47
CA HIS A 395 30.05 24.27 4.60
C HIS A 395 30.08 24.89 3.20
N VAL A 396 28.90 25.21 2.68
CA VAL A 396 28.75 26.24 1.62
C VAL A 396 28.95 27.58 2.30
N SER A 397 30.07 28.22 2.01
CA SER A 397 30.38 29.56 2.45
C SER A 397 29.37 30.56 1.91
N ASP A 398 28.62 31.18 2.80
CA ASP A 398 27.94 32.46 2.54
C ASP A 398 28.99 33.51 2.19
N THR A 399 29.13 33.82 0.93
CA THR A 399 29.79 35.05 0.46
C THR A 399 28.71 36.01 0.00
N THR A 400 28.43 36.96 0.89
CA THR A 400 27.80 38.23 0.60
C THR A 400 28.42 38.89 -0.64
N LEU A 401 27.62 39.15 -1.66
CA LEU A 401 27.88 40.22 -2.64
C LEU A 401 26.68 41.14 -2.60
N GLY A 402 26.94 42.25 -1.92
CA GLY A 402 26.13 43.44 -2.05
C GLY A 402 26.49 44.22 -3.34
N ALA A 403 25.57 45.03 -3.70
CA ALA A 403 25.63 46.28 -4.47
C ALA A 403 24.99 46.24 -5.86
N SER A 404 23.92 46.98 -5.90
CA SER A 404 23.53 48.06 -6.82
C SER A 404 23.66 47.80 -8.36
N PHE A 405 22.57 47.69 -9.03
CA PHE A 405 21.88 48.61 -9.93
C PHE A 405 20.48 48.08 -10.29
#